data_388c8310c5822dcaa9c7ec1595ad5718
#
_entry.id   388c8310c5822dcaa9c7ec1595ad5718
#
_cell.length_a   1.000
_cell.length_b   1.000
_cell.length_c   1.000
_cell.angle_alpha   90.00
_cell.angle_beta   90.00
_cell.angle_gamma   90.00
#
_symmetry.space_group_name_H-M   'P 1'
#
loop_
_entity.id
_entity.type
_entity.pdbx_description
1 polymer ?
#
loop_
_entity_poly.entity_id
_entity_poly.type
_entity_poly.pdbx_seq_one_letter_code
_entity_poly.pdbx_strand_id
1 'polypeptide(L)'
;MKIGLIASIMKLKKNIKLFEDNIDLYIDGQKMKFNFKYQTDKNEINVQIIFKTKLTNLSYMFLNCHTLKSIDLSSFDTTNANSMNHMFAGCSSLESLDLSSFDTTNVTNMRGMFSGCLSLKSINLSSFNTSNVNDMSLMFLGCHSLKSIDLSSFTTNNVKNMELMFSSCTELESIDLSKFNTINTSNMKDMFFLCFCLEKDKIKCLDAKILLYLKKNKNISIINK
;
A
#
# COMPACT_ATOMS: atom_id res chain seq x y z
N MET A 1 8.24 -15.95 -19.15
CA MET A 1 7.80 -14.78 -18.32
C MET A 1 9.01 -14.21 -17.60
N LYS A 2 9.25 -12.91 -17.67
CA LYS A 2 10.37 -12.29 -16.93
C LYS A 2 9.91 -12.08 -15.48
N ILE A 3 10.61 -12.69 -14.52
CA ILE A 3 10.29 -12.51 -13.11
C ILE A 3 10.64 -11.07 -12.71
N GLY A 4 9.69 -10.15 -12.86
CA GLY A 4 9.84 -8.76 -12.42
C GLY A 4 9.93 -8.61 -10.91
N LEU A 5 9.49 -9.63 -10.14
CA LEU A 5 9.42 -9.62 -8.68
C LEU A 5 10.80 -9.34 -8.04
N ILE A 6 11.84 -10.02 -8.49
CA ILE A 6 13.18 -9.90 -7.89
C ILE A 6 13.85 -8.57 -8.27
N ALA A 7 13.55 -8.05 -9.47
CA ALA A 7 14.09 -6.78 -9.92
C ALA A 7 13.56 -5.57 -9.14
N SER A 8 12.35 -5.66 -8.56
CA SER A 8 11.75 -4.57 -7.79
C SER A 8 12.23 -4.51 -6.35
N ILE A 9 12.42 -5.64 -5.69
CA ILE A 9 13.02 -5.73 -4.36
C ILE A 9 14.38 -4.97 -4.32
N MET A 10 14.91 -4.63 -5.48
CA MET A 10 16.30 -4.22 -5.69
C MET A 10 16.53 -2.86 -6.29
N LYS A 11 15.54 -2.04 -6.53
CA LYS A 11 15.78 -0.61 -6.79
C LYS A 11 16.47 0.10 -5.63
N LEU A 12 16.61 -0.58 -4.50
CA LEU A 12 17.50 -0.21 -3.39
C LEU A 12 19.00 -0.41 -3.76
N LYS A 13 19.41 0.09 -4.92
CA LYS A 13 20.78 -0.03 -5.48
C LYS A 13 21.93 0.30 -4.52
N LYS A 14 21.67 0.95 -3.40
CA LYS A 14 22.70 1.31 -2.41
C LYS A 14 23.10 0.18 -1.45
N ASN A 15 22.34 -0.93 -1.36
CA ASN A 15 22.57 -1.97 -0.35
C ASN A 15 22.59 -3.40 -0.91
N ILE A 16 23.00 -3.60 -2.17
CA ILE A 16 23.01 -4.92 -2.84
C ILE A 16 23.74 -5.98 -2.01
N LYS A 17 24.93 -5.66 -1.51
CA LYS A 17 25.75 -6.57 -0.71
C LYS A 17 25.08 -6.96 0.61
N LEU A 18 24.30 -6.04 1.19
CA LEU A 18 23.52 -6.31 2.41
C LEU A 18 22.39 -7.35 2.16
N PHE A 19 21.82 -7.36 0.95
CA PHE A 19 20.77 -8.34 0.59
C PHE A 19 21.36 -9.71 0.24
N GLU A 20 22.46 -9.78 -0.52
CA GLU A 20 23.08 -11.07 -0.91
C GLU A 20 23.44 -11.92 0.31
N ASP A 21 23.94 -11.31 1.37
CA ASP A 21 24.37 -11.99 2.59
C ASP A 21 23.19 -12.28 3.57
N ASN A 22 22.09 -11.51 3.46
CA ASN A 22 21.01 -11.49 4.45
C ASN A 22 19.69 -12.13 3.98
N ILE A 23 19.65 -12.69 2.76
CA ILE A 23 18.49 -13.41 2.28
C ILE A 23 18.87 -14.80 1.78
N ASP A 24 17.93 -15.73 1.93
CA ASP A 24 17.92 -16.99 1.17
C ASP A 24 16.77 -16.94 0.18
N LEU A 25 17.04 -17.22 -1.09
CA LEU A 25 16.09 -17.21 -2.19
C LEU A 25 15.84 -18.65 -2.64
N TYR A 26 14.57 -19.02 -2.75
CA TYR A 26 14.15 -20.30 -3.30
C TYR A 26 13.19 -20.06 -4.47
N ILE A 27 13.36 -20.80 -5.55
CA ILE A 27 12.46 -20.85 -6.70
C ILE A 27 11.99 -22.27 -6.87
N ASP A 28 10.68 -22.52 -6.80
CA ASP A 28 10.07 -23.85 -6.83
C ASP A 28 10.73 -24.83 -5.83
N GLY A 29 11.07 -24.35 -4.63
CA GLY A 29 11.70 -25.12 -3.56
C GLY A 29 13.22 -25.31 -3.70
N GLN A 30 13.83 -24.90 -4.81
CA GLN A 30 15.29 -24.99 -4.99
C GLN A 30 15.98 -23.71 -4.53
N LYS A 31 17.00 -23.83 -3.67
CA LYS A 31 17.81 -22.68 -3.24
C LYS A 31 18.60 -22.13 -4.40
N MET A 32 18.44 -20.83 -4.66
CA MET A 32 19.07 -20.13 -5.76
C MET A 32 20.10 -19.11 -5.24
N LYS A 33 21.19 -18.93 -6.00
CA LYS A 33 22.05 -17.77 -5.76
C LYS A 33 21.27 -16.52 -6.09
N PHE A 34 21.37 -15.52 -5.21
CA PHE A 34 20.68 -14.26 -5.42
C PHE A 34 21.05 -13.63 -6.78
N ASN A 35 20.04 -13.31 -7.61
CA ASN A 35 20.20 -12.61 -8.88
C ASN A 35 18.96 -11.75 -9.14
N PHE A 36 19.14 -10.62 -9.85
CA PHE A 36 18.08 -9.66 -10.17
C PHE A 36 17.06 -10.16 -11.18
N LYS A 37 17.41 -11.14 -11.99
CA LYS A 37 16.55 -11.67 -13.04
C LYS A 37 16.77 -13.17 -13.17
N TYR A 38 15.68 -13.89 -13.12
CA TYR A 38 15.62 -15.29 -13.51
C TYR A 38 14.75 -15.40 -14.75
N GLN A 39 15.17 -16.22 -15.69
CA GLN A 39 14.35 -16.61 -16.85
C GLN A 39 13.71 -17.95 -16.56
N THR A 40 12.46 -18.11 -16.92
CA THR A 40 11.73 -19.35 -16.81
C THR A 40 10.72 -19.44 -17.94
N ASP A 41 10.53 -20.65 -18.46
CA ASP A 41 9.50 -20.99 -19.44
C ASP A 41 8.15 -21.30 -18.78
N LYS A 42 8.12 -21.37 -17.44
CA LYS A 42 6.90 -21.64 -16.68
C LYS A 42 5.99 -20.40 -16.65
N ASN A 43 4.70 -20.60 -16.75
CA ASN A 43 3.68 -19.56 -16.63
C ASN A 43 3.55 -19.03 -15.19
N GLU A 44 3.79 -19.89 -14.20
CA GLU A 44 3.77 -19.57 -12.78
C GLU A 44 4.97 -20.19 -12.09
N ILE A 45 5.51 -19.52 -11.10
CA ILE A 45 6.61 -19.96 -10.25
C ILE A 45 6.32 -19.61 -8.81
N ASN A 46 6.79 -20.45 -7.90
CA ASN A 46 6.79 -20.16 -6.48
C ASN A 46 8.14 -19.54 -6.10
N VAL A 47 8.11 -18.32 -5.57
CA VAL A 47 9.32 -17.63 -5.09
C VAL A 47 9.19 -17.45 -3.58
N GLN A 48 10.16 -18.02 -2.84
CA GLN A 48 10.27 -17.85 -1.40
C GLN A 48 11.54 -17.05 -1.08
N ILE A 49 11.39 -16.02 -0.26
CA ILE A 49 12.50 -15.19 0.20
C ILE A 49 12.51 -15.25 1.72
N ILE A 50 13.62 -15.69 2.30
CA ILE A 50 13.82 -15.74 3.74
C ILE A 50 14.82 -14.65 4.12
N PHE A 51 14.38 -13.73 4.95
CA PHE A 51 15.24 -12.66 5.50
C PHE A 51 15.90 -13.17 6.78
N LYS A 52 17.23 -13.12 6.84
CA LYS A 52 18.02 -13.57 8.00
C LYS A 52 18.13 -12.49 9.08
N THR A 53 17.82 -11.25 8.73
CA THR A 53 17.86 -10.10 9.63
C THR A 53 16.56 -9.33 9.60
N LYS A 54 16.21 -8.70 10.72
CA LYS A 54 15.06 -7.81 10.80
C LYS A 54 15.30 -6.54 9.99
N LEU A 55 14.38 -6.20 9.12
CA LEU A 55 14.49 -5.02 8.26
C LEU A 55 13.89 -3.80 8.97
N THR A 56 14.59 -2.67 8.90
CA THR A 56 14.12 -1.40 9.45
C THR A 56 13.42 -0.53 8.41
N ASN A 57 13.72 -0.72 7.13
CA ASN A 57 13.13 0.03 6.03
C ASN A 57 12.62 -0.91 4.95
N LEU A 58 11.29 -0.93 4.76
CA LEU A 58 10.59 -1.75 3.78
C LEU A 58 10.15 -0.94 2.56
N SER A 59 10.62 0.31 2.43
CA SER A 59 10.26 1.18 1.32
C SER A 59 10.63 0.56 -0.02
N TYR A 60 9.70 0.59 -0.98
CA TYR A 60 9.89 0.13 -2.35
C TYR A 60 10.13 -1.39 -2.51
N MET A 61 9.95 -2.21 -1.47
CA MET A 61 10.34 -3.64 -1.48
C MET A 61 9.70 -4.42 -2.65
N PHE A 62 8.43 -4.20 -2.93
CA PHE A 62 7.70 -4.83 -4.04
C PHE A 62 7.29 -3.83 -5.13
N LEU A 63 8.00 -2.68 -5.22
CA LEU A 63 7.67 -1.63 -6.19
C LEU A 63 7.65 -2.16 -7.62
N ASN A 64 6.54 -1.90 -8.35
CA ASN A 64 6.34 -2.28 -9.75
C ASN A 64 6.43 -3.80 -10.02
N CYS A 65 6.04 -4.63 -9.05
CA CYS A 65 5.83 -6.05 -9.26
C CYS A 65 4.53 -6.30 -10.05
N HIS A 66 4.50 -5.88 -11.31
CA HIS A 66 3.28 -5.84 -12.12
C HIS A 66 2.63 -7.20 -12.35
N THR A 67 3.40 -8.30 -12.28
CA THR A 67 2.91 -9.66 -12.51
C THR A 67 2.59 -10.41 -11.21
N LEU A 68 2.78 -9.77 -10.05
CA LEU A 68 2.49 -10.35 -8.74
C LEU A 68 0.98 -10.44 -8.55
N LYS A 69 0.44 -11.66 -8.52
CA LYS A 69 -0.99 -11.90 -8.29
C LYS A 69 -1.35 -12.10 -6.82
N SER A 70 -0.47 -12.77 -6.08
CA SER A 70 -0.62 -13.02 -4.65
C SER A 70 0.74 -13.11 -3.98
N ILE A 71 0.78 -12.89 -2.68
CA ILE A 71 1.98 -13.02 -1.86
C ILE A 71 1.56 -13.45 -0.45
N ASP A 72 2.26 -14.44 0.11
CA ASP A 72 2.13 -14.82 1.51
C ASP A 72 3.18 -14.09 2.33
N LEU A 73 2.73 -13.27 3.27
CA LEU A 73 3.55 -12.49 4.19
C LEU A 73 3.29 -12.85 5.66
N SER A 74 2.61 -13.96 5.92
CA SER A 74 2.19 -14.37 7.27
C SER A 74 3.35 -14.55 8.26
N SER A 75 4.55 -14.90 7.75
CA SER A 75 5.78 -15.03 8.55
C SER A 75 6.75 -13.87 8.39
N PHE A 76 6.35 -12.78 7.72
CA PHE A 76 7.24 -11.65 7.47
C PHE A 76 7.32 -10.71 8.68
N ASP A 77 8.49 -10.65 9.31
CA ASP A 77 8.72 -9.83 10.51
C ASP A 77 8.88 -8.33 10.14
N THR A 78 7.93 -7.51 10.56
CA THR A 78 7.92 -6.06 10.34
C THR A 78 8.13 -5.25 11.62
N THR A 79 8.40 -5.89 12.76
CA THR A 79 8.47 -5.25 14.09
C THR A 79 9.45 -4.07 14.19
N ASN A 80 10.52 -4.08 13.39
CA ASN A 80 11.53 -3.02 13.38
C ASN A 80 11.33 -2.00 12.24
N ALA A 81 10.28 -2.17 11.42
CA ALA A 81 10.07 -1.31 10.27
C ALA A 81 9.66 0.12 10.69
N ASN A 82 10.38 1.12 10.19
CA ASN A 82 10.06 2.54 10.40
C ASN A 82 9.49 3.23 9.14
N SER A 83 9.62 2.61 7.97
CA SER A 83 9.07 3.11 6.71
C SER A 83 8.58 1.98 5.82
N MET A 84 7.37 2.15 5.26
CA MET A 84 6.75 1.27 4.26
C MET A 84 6.38 2.05 2.98
N ASN A 85 7.07 3.17 2.76
CA ASN A 85 6.86 4.06 1.63
C ASN A 85 6.93 3.29 0.30
N HIS A 86 5.86 3.34 -0.52
CA HIS A 86 5.74 2.67 -1.83
C HIS A 86 6.03 1.15 -1.80
N MET A 87 5.82 0.47 -0.68
CA MET A 87 6.19 -0.94 -0.53
C MET A 87 5.58 -1.83 -1.62
N PHE A 88 4.31 -1.65 -1.96
CA PHE A 88 3.59 -2.41 -3.00
C PHE A 88 3.19 -1.54 -4.19
N ALA A 89 3.75 -0.33 -4.33
CA ALA A 89 3.33 0.56 -5.40
C ALA A 89 3.55 -0.07 -6.79
N GLY A 90 2.53 0.01 -7.65
CA GLY A 90 2.56 -0.56 -8.99
C GLY A 90 2.45 -2.10 -9.05
N CYS A 91 2.02 -2.77 -7.98
CA CYS A 91 1.64 -4.18 -8.03
C CYS A 91 0.28 -4.34 -8.73
N SER A 92 0.24 -4.05 -10.03
CA SER A 92 -1.01 -3.86 -10.79
C SER A 92 -1.88 -5.11 -10.95
N SER A 93 -1.31 -6.31 -10.83
CA SER A 93 -2.05 -7.58 -10.90
C SER A 93 -2.43 -8.17 -9.55
N LEU A 94 -2.08 -7.50 -8.43
CA LEU A 94 -2.37 -7.97 -7.08
C LEU A 94 -3.87 -7.81 -6.79
N GLU A 95 -4.59 -8.91 -6.56
CA GLU A 95 -6.05 -8.89 -6.38
C GLU A 95 -6.48 -8.81 -4.92
N SER A 96 -5.70 -9.40 -4.03
CA SER A 96 -5.94 -9.36 -2.58
C SER A 96 -4.62 -9.36 -1.82
N LEU A 97 -4.65 -8.80 -0.60
CA LEU A 97 -3.46 -8.73 0.25
C LEU A 97 -3.88 -8.84 1.71
N ASP A 98 -3.34 -9.86 2.39
CA ASP A 98 -3.50 -10.02 3.84
C ASP A 98 -2.23 -9.52 4.54
N LEU A 99 -2.39 -8.46 5.33
CA LEU A 99 -1.33 -7.86 6.13
C LEU A 99 -1.63 -7.95 7.63
N SER A 100 -2.49 -8.88 8.04
CA SER A 100 -2.89 -9.05 9.45
C SER A 100 -1.72 -9.42 10.39
N SER A 101 -0.61 -9.93 9.83
CA SER A 101 0.63 -10.22 10.57
C SER A 101 1.56 -9.00 10.74
N PHE A 102 1.27 -7.87 10.07
CA PHE A 102 2.15 -6.71 10.11
C PHE A 102 2.06 -5.96 11.44
N ASP A 103 3.20 -5.75 12.07
CA ASP A 103 3.37 -4.75 13.13
C ASP A 103 3.83 -3.43 12.50
N THR A 104 3.00 -2.41 12.58
CA THR A 104 3.29 -1.08 12.04
C THR A 104 3.52 -0.03 13.12
N THR A 105 3.68 -0.45 14.38
CA THR A 105 3.79 0.45 15.54
C THR A 105 4.92 1.48 15.38
N ASN A 106 6.03 1.10 14.77
CA ASN A 106 7.19 1.97 14.58
C ASN A 106 7.18 2.73 13.23
N VAL A 107 6.16 2.50 12.39
CA VAL A 107 6.12 3.09 11.05
C VAL A 107 5.70 4.55 11.11
N THR A 108 6.52 5.42 10.52
CA THR A 108 6.25 6.86 10.42
C THR A 108 5.84 7.32 9.02
N ASN A 109 6.11 6.52 7.99
CA ASN A 109 5.85 6.88 6.59
C ASN A 109 5.21 5.72 5.83
N MET A 110 3.96 5.94 5.36
CA MET A 110 3.18 5.01 4.53
C MET A 110 2.82 5.60 3.16
N ARG A 111 3.55 6.66 2.74
CA ARG A 111 3.31 7.32 1.45
C ARG A 111 3.28 6.32 0.31
N GLY A 112 2.19 6.32 -0.48
CA GLY A 112 2.05 5.53 -1.70
C GLY A 112 2.15 4.02 -1.52
N MET A 113 1.95 3.49 -0.29
CA MET A 113 2.21 2.07 0.01
C MET A 113 1.53 1.11 -0.97
N PHE A 114 0.32 1.42 -1.44
CA PHE A 114 -0.47 0.62 -2.39
C PHE A 114 -0.78 1.37 -3.69
N SER A 115 -0.07 2.47 -3.97
CA SER A 115 -0.32 3.28 -5.16
C SER A 115 -0.21 2.45 -6.44
N GLY A 116 -1.22 2.52 -7.32
CA GLY A 116 -1.23 1.79 -8.58
C GLY A 116 -1.44 0.27 -8.47
N CYS A 117 -1.99 -0.21 -7.34
CA CYS A 117 -2.50 -1.58 -7.22
C CYS A 117 -3.87 -1.67 -7.94
N LEU A 118 -3.84 -1.67 -9.28
CA LEU A 118 -5.02 -1.48 -10.12
C LEU A 118 -6.09 -2.56 -9.91
N SER A 119 -5.69 -3.81 -9.69
CA SER A 119 -6.58 -4.97 -9.56
C SER A 119 -6.95 -5.29 -8.10
N LEU A 120 -6.50 -4.49 -7.12
CA LEU A 120 -6.71 -4.77 -5.70
C LEU A 120 -8.19 -4.60 -5.34
N LYS A 121 -8.85 -5.71 -5.01
CA LYS A 121 -10.27 -5.79 -4.64
C LYS A 121 -10.49 -5.77 -3.13
N SER A 122 -9.56 -6.37 -2.39
CA SER A 122 -9.63 -6.45 -0.92
C SER A 122 -8.25 -6.38 -0.28
N ILE A 123 -8.19 -5.80 0.91
CA ILE A 123 -6.98 -5.70 1.72
C ILE A 123 -7.34 -5.80 3.19
N ASN A 124 -6.59 -6.62 3.95
CA ASN A 124 -6.74 -6.72 5.40
C ASN A 124 -5.68 -5.85 6.09
N LEU A 125 -6.15 -4.78 6.74
CA LEU A 125 -5.32 -3.81 7.47
C LEU A 125 -5.65 -3.81 8.97
N SER A 126 -6.32 -4.84 9.48
CA SER A 126 -6.86 -4.87 10.86
C SER A 126 -5.78 -4.74 11.94
N SER A 127 -4.53 -5.16 11.66
CA SER A 127 -3.40 -5.05 12.58
C SER A 127 -2.69 -3.69 12.56
N PHE A 128 -3.04 -2.80 11.60
CA PHE A 128 -2.31 -1.55 11.41
C PHE A 128 -2.49 -0.60 12.60
N ASN A 129 -1.37 -0.25 13.23
CA ASN A 129 -1.27 0.86 14.16
C ASN A 129 -0.64 2.05 13.43
N THR A 130 -1.44 3.08 13.16
CA THR A 130 -0.98 4.26 12.41
C THR A 130 -0.70 5.47 13.30
N SER A 131 -0.64 5.28 14.63
CA SER A 131 -0.50 6.38 15.59
C SER A 131 0.77 7.21 15.40
N ASN A 132 1.84 6.63 14.84
CA ASN A 132 3.11 7.31 14.60
C ASN A 132 3.27 7.79 13.14
N VAL A 133 2.30 7.50 12.26
CA VAL A 133 2.39 7.86 10.85
C VAL A 133 2.17 9.35 10.64
N ASN A 134 3.08 9.98 9.89
CA ASN A 134 3.00 11.40 9.53
C ASN A 134 2.70 11.66 8.05
N ASP A 135 2.92 10.69 7.16
CA ASP A 135 2.63 10.80 5.72
C ASP A 135 1.87 9.58 5.21
N MET A 136 0.62 9.80 4.78
CA MET A 136 -0.27 8.83 4.12
C MET A 136 -0.62 9.28 2.69
N SER A 137 0.10 10.28 2.14
CA SER A 137 -0.17 10.74 0.78
C SER A 137 -0.04 9.61 -0.23
N LEU A 138 -0.90 9.63 -1.27
CA LEU A 138 -0.89 8.63 -2.35
C LEU A 138 -1.14 7.18 -1.91
N MET A 139 -1.50 6.90 -0.64
CA MET A 139 -1.46 5.54 -0.08
C MET A 139 -2.26 4.53 -0.91
N PHE A 140 -3.42 4.91 -1.41
CA PHE A 140 -4.30 4.10 -2.27
C PHE A 140 -4.52 4.72 -3.65
N LEU A 141 -3.64 5.64 -4.08
CA LEU A 141 -3.76 6.30 -5.39
C LEU A 141 -3.88 5.26 -6.50
N GLY A 142 -4.96 5.33 -7.28
CA GLY A 142 -5.17 4.44 -8.44
C GLY A 142 -5.47 2.98 -8.07
N CYS A 143 -5.99 2.69 -6.88
CA CYS A 143 -6.58 1.39 -6.56
C CYS A 143 -7.96 1.27 -7.22
N HIS A 144 -7.98 1.07 -8.55
CA HIS A 144 -9.19 1.20 -9.36
C HIS A 144 -10.29 0.22 -8.97
N SER A 145 -9.94 -1.04 -8.64
CA SER A 145 -10.91 -2.10 -8.35
C SER A 145 -11.36 -2.17 -6.89
N LEU A 146 -10.88 -1.24 -6.04
CA LEU A 146 -11.21 -1.22 -4.61
C LEU A 146 -12.60 -0.61 -4.39
N LYS A 147 -13.59 -1.43 -4.01
CA LYS A 147 -14.98 -0.98 -3.80
C LYS A 147 -15.24 -0.44 -2.40
N SER A 148 -14.57 -1.00 -1.42
CA SER A 148 -14.62 -0.56 -0.03
C SER A 148 -13.31 -0.87 0.68
N ILE A 149 -13.06 -0.21 1.81
CA ILE A 149 -11.89 -0.45 2.62
C ILE A 149 -12.23 -0.24 4.10
N ASP A 150 -11.78 -1.19 4.94
CA ASP A 150 -11.88 -1.04 6.39
C ASP A 150 -10.66 -0.28 6.93
N LEU A 151 -10.90 0.90 7.47
CA LEU A 151 -9.91 1.78 8.08
C LEU A 151 -10.17 1.96 9.59
N SER A 152 -10.94 1.06 10.20
CA SER A 152 -11.33 1.15 11.62
C SER A 152 -10.14 1.10 12.59
N SER A 153 -9.02 0.49 12.16
CA SER A 153 -7.75 0.45 12.90
C SER A 153 -6.93 1.74 12.81
N PHE A 154 -7.27 2.63 11.86
CA PHE A 154 -6.46 3.83 11.59
C PHE A 154 -6.74 4.95 12.60
N THR A 155 -5.66 5.55 13.08
CA THR A 155 -5.64 6.82 13.81
C THR A 155 -4.81 7.84 13.03
N THR A 156 -5.32 9.07 12.83
CA THR A 156 -4.68 10.04 11.94
C THR A 156 -4.22 11.31 12.66
N ASN A 157 -4.20 11.30 13.98
CA ASN A 157 -3.87 12.47 14.79
C ASN A 157 -2.51 13.09 14.46
N ASN A 158 -1.52 12.29 14.04
CA ASN A 158 -0.17 12.75 13.72
C ASN A 158 0.06 12.93 12.21
N VAL A 159 -0.93 12.60 11.37
CA VAL A 159 -0.80 12.68 9.91
C VAL A 159 -0.80 14.12 9.44
N LYS A 160 0.27 14.53 8.76
CA LYS A 160 0.46 15.87 8.18
C LYS A 160 0.03 15.96 6.73
N ASN A 161 0.13 14.85 5.99
CA ASN A 161 -0.13 14.79 4.55
C ASN A 161 -1.00 13.60 4.16
N MET A 162 -2.15 13.89 3.54
CA MET A 162 -3.13 12.95 2.96
C MET A 162 -3.41 13.29 1.48
N GLU A 163 -2.50 14.04 0.82
CA GLU A 163 -2.65 14.41 -0.59
C GLU A 163 -2.86 13.17 -1.45
N LEU A 164 -3.89 13.19 -2.33
CA LEU A 164 -4.19 12.13 -3.30
C LEU A 164 -4.39 10.74 -2.65
N MET A 165 -4.72 10.65 -1.35
CA MET A 165 -4.71 9.38 -0.62
C MET A 165 -5.60 8.31 -1.26
N PHE A 166 -6.77 8.67 -1.79
CA PHE A 166 -7.72 7.79 -2.48
C PHE A 166 -7.98 8.23 -3.92
N SER A 167 -7.16 9.15 -4.46
CA SER A 167 -7.35 9.62 -5.82
C SER A 167 -7.36 8.48 -6.82
N SER A 168 -8.27 8.56 -7.80
CA SER A 168 -8.46 7.52 -8.83
C SER A 168 -8.84 6.13 -8.28
N CYS A 169 -9.45 6.03 -7.10
CA CYS A 169 -10.16 4.83 -6.67
C CYS A 169 -11.52 4.80 -7.37
N THR A 170 -11.54 4.46 -8.66
CA THR A 170 -12.68 4.69 -9.55
C THR A 170 -13.91 3.87 -9.19
N GLU A 171 -13.74 2.67 -8.60
CA GLU A 171 -14.83 1.79 -8.17
C GLU A 171 -15.16 1.92 -6.68
N LEU A 172 -14.53 2.86 -5.93
CA LEU A 172 -14.82 3.03 -4.51
C LEU A 172 -16.24 3.53 -4.31
N GLU A 173 -17.09 2.73 -3.69
CA GLU A 173 -18.52 2.98 -3.50
C GLU A 173 -18.84 3.65 -2.16
N SER A 174 -18.08 3.32 -1.12
CA SER A 174 -18.27 3.86 0.24
C SER A 174 -16.98 3.86 1.04
N ILE A 175 -16.89 4.76 2.03
CA ILE A 175 -15.76 4.83 2.94
C ILE A 175 -16.18 5.37 4.32
N ASP A 176 -15.70 4.73 5.39
CA ASP A 176 -15.88 5.20 6.76
C ASP A 176 -14.60 5.87 7.28
N LEU A 177 -14.67 7.19 7.47
CA LEU A 177 -13.61 8.03 8.01
C LEU A 177 -13.96 8.57 9.41
N SER A 178 -14.90 7.92 10.11
CA SER A 178 -15.37 8.40 11.42
C SER A 178 -14.28 8.40 12.50
N LYS A 179 -13.20 7.63 12.31
CA LYS A 179 -12.03 7.61 13.18
C LYS A 179 -10.94 8.62 12.79
N PHE A 180 -11.08 9.28 11.65
CA PHE A 180 -10.08 10.25 11.19
C PHE A 180 -10.17 11.53 12.01
N ASN A 181 -9.00 12.03 12.40
CA ASN A 181 -8.80 13.33 13.03
C ASN A 181 -7.71 14.07 12.26
N THR A 182 -8.09 15.16 11.60
CA THR A 182 -7.20 15.94 10.73
C THR A 182 -6.64 17.20 11.38
N ILE A 183 -6.65 17.29 12.72
CA ILE A 183 -6.19 18.47 13.44
C ILE A 183 -4.77 18.92 13.02
N ASN A 184 -3.87 17.96 12.80
CA ASN A 184 -2.48 18.21 12.39
C ASN A 184 -2.27 18.09 10.87
N THR A 185 -3.31 17.76 10.09
CA THR A 185 -3.17 17.57 8.65
C THR A 185 -3.11 18.93 7.94
N SER A 186 -2.03 19.21 7.25
CA SER A 186 -1.83 20.44 6.48
C SER A 186 -2.21 20.30 5.01
N ASN A 187 -2.18 19.09 4.45
CA ASN A 187 -2.44 18.84 3.03
C ASN A 187 -3.39 17.65 2.84
N MET A 188 -4.55 17.90 2.21
CA MET A 188 -5.54 16.91 1.77
C MET A 188 -5.93 17.15 0.30
N LYS A 189 -5.05 17.82 -0.47
CA LYS A 189 -5.34 18.17 -1.86
C LYS A 189 -5.68 16.90 -2.65
N ASP A 190 -6.78 16.98 -3.43
CA ASP A 190 -7.22 15.96 -4.37
C ASP A 190 -7.40 14.55 -3.75
N MET A 191 -7.69 14.49 -2.42
CA MET A 191 -7.80 13.24 -1.65
C MET A 191 -8.74 12.22 -2.30
N PHE A 192 -9.84 12.66 -2.92
CA PHE A 192 -10.85 11.82 -3.61
C PHE A 192 -11.02 12.19 -5.09
N PHE A 193 -9.98 12.75 -5.72
CA PHE A 193 -10.05 13.13 -7.13
C PHE A 193 -10.24 11.88 -8.00
N LEU A 194 -11.17 11.93 -8.97
CA LEU A 194 -11.54 10.81 -9.86
C LEU A 194 -12.12 9.55 -9.14
N CYS A 195 -12.68 9.68 -7.95
CA CYS A 195 -13.48 8.62 -7.31
C CYS A 195 -14.90 8.65 -7.88
N PHE A 196 -15.11 8.11 -9.08
CA PHE A 196 -16.35 8.30 -9.83
C PHE A 196 -17.57 7.61 -9.20
N CYS A 197 -17.38 6.49 -8.47
CA CYS A 197 -18.45 5.76 -7.82
C CYS A 197 -18.75 6.22 -6.39
N LEU A 198 -17.87 7.10 -5.81
CA LEU A 198 -18.02 7.54 -4.44
C LEU A 198 -18.97 8.74 -4.35
N GLU A 199 -20.16 8.52 -3.81
CA GLU A 199 -21.13 9.58 -3.53
C GLU A 199 -20.83 10.20 -2.14
N LYS A 200 -21.15 11.50 -1.96
CA LYS A 200 -20.84 12.21 -0.71
C LYS A 200 -21.56 11.64 0.51
N ASP A 201 -22.78 11.14 0.35
CA ASP A 201 -23.60 10.51 1.39
C ASP A 201 -23.08 9.12 1.79
N LYS A 202 -22.20 8.52 0.98
CA LYS A 202 -21.50 7.27 1.26
C LYS A 202 -20.16 7.47 1.99
N ILE A 203 -19.79 8.72 2.25
CA ILE A 203 -18.60 9.07 3.05
C ILE A 203 -19.06 9.32 4.48
N LYS A 204 -18.87 8.35 5.36
CA LYS A 204 -19.10 8.54 6.78
C LYS A 204 -17.93 9.26 7.41
N CYS A 205 -18.15 10.46 7.94
CA CYS A 205 -17.10 11.30 8.51
C CYS A 205 -17.64 12.23 9.60
N LEU A 206 -16.87 12.42 10.67
CA LEU A 206 -17.15 13.36 11.75
C LEU A 206 -16.18 14.55 11.79
N ASP A 207 -15.07 14.48 11.07
CA ASP A 207 -14.03 15.49 11.05
C ASP A 207 -14.48 16.74 10.28
N ALA A 208 -14.48 17.90 10.95
CA ALA A 208 -14.96 19.15 10.39
C ALA A 208 -14.15 19.62 9.16
N LYS A 209 -12.85 19.34 9.12
CA LYS A 209 -11.97 19.75 8.02
C LYS A 209 -12.19 18.89 6.78
N ILE A 210 -12.42 17.59 6.95
CA ILE A 210 -12.82 16.70 5.84
C ILE A 210 -14.20 17.11 5.33
N LEU A 211 -15.17 17.36 6.22
CA LEU A 211 -16.50 17.83 5.81
C LEU A 211 -16.45 19.13 5.02
N LEU A 212 -15.60 20.08 5.43
CA LEU A 212 -15.39 21.33 4.71
C LEU A 212 -14.72 21.09 3.33
N TYR A 213 -13.73 20.19 3.29
CA TYR A 213 -13.09 19.77 2.04
C TYR A 213 -14.12 19.18 1.06
N LEU A 214 -14.99 18.26 1.52
CA LEU A 214 -16.04 17.64 0.71
C LEU A 214 -17.06 18.66 0.19
N LYS A 215 -17.39 19.71 0.99
CA LYS A 215 -18.28 20.79 0.55
C LYS A 215 -17.67 21.62 -0.58
N LYS A 216 -16.36 21.90 -0.52
CA LYS A 216 -15.66 22.74 -1.51
C LYS A 216 -15.36 22.02 -2.81
N ASN A 217 -15.13 20.70 -2.77
CA ASN A 217 -14.77 19.92 -3.94
C ASN A 217 -16.03 19.37 -4.62
N LYS A 218 -16.39 19.97 -5.75
CA LYS A 218 -17.51 19.54 -6.60
C LYS A 218 -17.18 18.28 -7.42
N ASN A 219 -15.91 17.90 -7.49
CA ASN A 219 -15.40 16.78 -8.31
C ASN A 219 -15.59 15.39 -7.69
N ILE A 220 -16.12 15.29 -6.46
CA ILE A 220 -16.62 14.03 -5.91
C ILE A 220 -18.00 13.87 -6.47
N SER A 221 -18.10 13.09 -7.51
CA SER A 221 -19.26 12.70 -8.31
C SER A 221 -20.54 13.53 -8.11
N ILE A 222 -20.73 14.55 -8.98
CA ILE A 222 -22.08 14.94 -9.42
C ILE A 222 -22.24 14.25 -10.78
N ILE A 223 -22.48 12.97 -10.81
CA ILE A 223 -23.15 12.37 -11.95
C ILE A 223 -24.60 12.74 -11.73
N ASN A 224 -25.03 13.86 -12.33
CA ASN A 224 -26.44 14.12 -12.54
C ASN A 224 -26.97 12.95 -13.40
N LYS A 225 -27.75 12.06 -12.78
CA LYS A 225 -28.64 11.17 -13.51
C LYS A 225 -29.71 12.00 -14.19
#